data_2fb358ecdaa2bc4373e12a1ffe3930c7
#
_entry.id   2fb358ecdaa2bc4373e12a1ffe3930c7
#
_cell.length_a   1.000
_cell.length_b   1.000
_cell.length_c   1.000
_cell.angle_alpha   90.00
_cell.angle_beta   90.00
_cell.angle_gamma   90.00
#
_symmetry.space_group_name_H-M   'P 1'
#
loop_
_entity.id
_entity.type
_entity.pdbx_description
1 polymer ?
#
loop_
_entity_poly.entity_id
_entity_poly.type
_entity_poly.pdbx_seq_one_letter_code
_entity_poly.pdbx_strand_id
1 'polypeptide(L)'
;MKNSVNNFQVSGFAIKDVETKQFGNMTLGKFAVSISRTEKDKEGKDVRKSCILNFDAWRKNENASTLDCIKKGELITVEGYFSPDEYEKDGEKRQVSRHICTKVYSTPDKDEPGKEE
;
A
#
# COMPACT_ATOMS: atom_id res chain seq x y z
N MET A 1 -4.85 15.42 -26.31
CA MET A 1 -5.19 14.24 -25.50
C MET A 1 -5.31 14.63 -24.04
N LYS A 2 -6.34 14.17 -23.38
CA LYS A 2 -6.52 14.48 -21.97
C LYS A 2 -5.76 13.48 -21.13
N ASN A 3 -5.14 13.95 -20.09
CA ASN A 3 -4.44 13.07 -19.14
C ASN A 3 -5.41 12.64 -18.07
N SER A 4 -5.35 11.38 -17.71
CA SER A 4 -6.15 10.88 -16.61
C SER A 4 -5.27 10.80 -15.37
N VAL A 5 -5.93 10.87 -14.22
CA VAL A 5 -5.25 10.76 -12.93
C VAL A 5 -5.32 9.32 -12.48
N ASN A 6 -4.19 8.79 -12.05
CA ASN A 6 -4.14 7.43 -11.56
C ASN A 6 -3.07 7.38 -10.49
N ASN A 7 -3.47 7.66 -9.26
CA ASN A 7 -2.55 7.59 -8.14
C ASN A 7 -3.34 7.36 -6.86
N PHE A 8 -2.64 6.97 -5.81
CA PHE A 8 -3.24 6.80 -4.51
C PHE A 8 -2.25 7.21 -3.44
N GLN A 9 -2.79 7.49 -2.27
CA GLN A 9 -2.02 7.69 -1.06
C GLN A 9 -2.84 7.11 0.08
N VAL A 10 -2.29 6.12 0.77
CA VAL A 10 -2.99 5.49 1.87
C VAL A 10 -2.04 5.31 3.03
N SER A 11 -2.58 5.33 4.23
CA SER A 11 -1.83 5.06 5.44
C SER A 11 -2.48 3.89 6.15
N GLY A 12 -1.66 3.07 6.78
CA GLY A 12 -2.16 1.93 7.53
C GLY A 12 -1.01 1.21 8.20
N PHE A 13 -1.33 0.12 8.84
CA PHE A 13 -0.34 -0.64 9.59
C PHE A 13 0.16 -1.80 8.75
N ALA A 14 1.47 -1.92 8.64
CA ALA A 14 2.08 -3.04 7.95
C ALA A 14 1.76 -4.31 8.74
N ILE A 15 1.28 -5.35 8.06
CA ILE A 15 0.90 -6.57 8.76
C ILE A 15 2.08 -7.49 8.98
N LYS A 16 3.18 -7.23 8.27
CA LYS A 16 4.42 -7.97 8.48
C LYS A 16 5.54 -7.18 7.85
N ASP A 17 6.77 -7.63 8.05
CA ASP A 17 7.93 -7.00 7.44
C ASP A 17 7.87 -7.17 5.93
N VAL A 18 8.52 -6.24 5.22
CA VAL A 18 8.57 -6.33 3.76
C VAL A 18 9.33 -7.59 3.36
N GLU A 19 8.83 -8.22 2.30
CA GLU A 19 9.52 -9.37 1.71
C GLU A 19 10.19 -8.90 0.43
N THR A 20 11.48 -9.13 0.31
CA THR A 20 12.23 -8.63 -0.84
C THR A 20 12.81 -9.79 -1.63
N LYS A 21 12.95 -9.56 -2.92
CA LYS A 21 13.55 -10.53 -3.82
C LYS A 21 14.31 -9.77 -4.89
N GLN A 22 15.51 -10.22 -5.19
CA GLN A 22 16.34 -9.54 -6.17
C GLN A 22 16.18 -10.19 -7.54
N PHE A 23 16.12 -9.33 -8.55
CA PHE A 23 16.04 -9.74 -9.94
C PHE A 23 17.09 -8.91 -10.68
N GLY A 24 18.27 -9.48 -10.90
CA GLY A 24 19.33 -8.71 -11.54
C GLY A 24 19.72 -7.52 -10.68
N ASN A 25 19.62 -6.32 -11.24
CA ASN A 25 19.99 -5.11 -10.51
C ASN A 25 18.78 -4.44 -9.85
N MET A 26 17.63 -5.13 -9.81
CA MET A 26 16.43 -4.59 -9.20
C MET A 26 16.01 -5.45 -8.01
N THR A 27 15.34 -4.83 -7.07
CA THR A 27 14.76 -5.50 -5.92
C THR A 27 13.26 -5.26 -5.93
N LEU A 28 12.50 -6.33 -5.80
CA LEU A 28 11.07 -6.24 -5.65
C LEU A 28 10.72 -6.39 -4.18
N GLY A 29 10.01 -5.42 -3.62
CA GLY A 29 9.50 -5.51 -2.27
C GLY A 29 8.02 -5.75 -2.30
N LYS A 30 7.56 -6.76 -1.56
CA LYS A 30 6.15 -7.04 -1.44
C LYS A 30 5.74 -6.85 0.00
N PHE A 31 4.64 -6.16 0.20
CA PHE A 31 4.16 -5.93 1.56
C PHE A 31 2.67 -5.69 1.53
N ALA A 32 2.06 -5.78 2.70
CA ALA A 32 0.62 -5.59 2.83
C ALA A 32 0.35 -4.66 4.00
N VAL A 33 -0.69 -3.86 3.83
CA VAL A 33 -1.04 -2.83 4.80
C VAL A 33 -2.51 -2.99 5.15
N SER A 34 -2.81 -2.94 6.44
CA SER A 34 -4.19 -2.94 6.91
C SER A 34 -4.67 -1.50 6.98
N ILE A 35 -5.67 -1.19 6.17
CA ILE A 35 -6.28 0.12 6.20
C ILE A 35 -7.65 0.00 6.84
N SER A 36 -8.12 1.09 7.42
CA SER A 36 -9.41 1.08 8.07
C SER A 36 -10.11 2.41 7.89
N ARG A 37 -11.40 2.37 8.06
CA ARG A 37 -12.24 3.54 7.96
C ARG A 37 -13.43 3.37 8.89
N THR A 38 -13.82 4.44 9.54
CA THR A 38 -14.99 4.44 10.39
C THR A 38 -16.13 5.11 9.65
N GLU A 39 -17.27 4.44 9.62
CA GLU A 39 -18.47 4.94 8.95
C GLU A 39 -19.66 4.85 9.91
N LYS A 40 -20.71 5.56 9.56
CA LYS A 40 -21.96 5.45 10.31
C LYS A 40 -22.86 4.44 9.61
N ASP A 41 -23.47 3.56 10.38
CA ASP A 41 -24.44 2.63 9.82
C ASP A 41 -25.80 3.31 9.70
N LYS A 42 -26.81 2.55 9.32
CA LYS A 42 -28.15 3.10 9.14
C LYS A 42 -28.74 3.64 10.42
N GLU A 43 -28.26 3.17 11.55
CA GLU A 43 -28.77 3.59 12.85
C GLU A 43 -27.93 4.68 13.46
N GLY A 44 -26.94 5.20 12.73
CA GLY A 44 -26.12 6.27 13.23
C GLY A 44 -24.98 5.83 14.12
N LYS A 45 -24.73 4.53 14.23
CA LYS A 45 -23.65 4.03 15.06
C LYS A 45 -22.36 3.96 14.25
N ASP A 46 -21.25 4.15 14.92
CA ASP A 46 -19.95 4.06 14.28
C ASP A 46 -19.61 2.61 14.03
N VAL A 47 -19.23 2.31 12.79
CA VAL A 47 -18.80 0.98 12.39
C VAL A 47 -17.42 1.11 11.77
N ARG A 48 -16.47 0.32 12.25
CA ARG A 48 -15.12 0.33 11.71
C ARG A 48 -14.98 -0.80 10.70
N LYS A 49 -14.52 -0.45 9.52
CA LYS A 49 -14.27 -1.42 8.47
C LYS A 49 -12.80 -1.40 8.12
N SER A 50 -12.25 -2.55 7.84
CA SER A 50 -10.85 -2.62 7.48
C SER A 50 -10.64 -3.68 6.41
N CYS A 51 -9.56 -3.55 5.69
CA CYS A 51 -9.15 -4.57 4.74
C CYS A 51 -7.65 -4.48 4.56
N ILE A 52 -7.10 -5.49 3.90
CA ILE A 52 -5.68 -5.59 3.67
C ILE A 52 -5.41 -5.35 2.20
N LEU A 53 -4.50 -4.42 1.92
CA LEU A 53 -4.08 -4.12 0.56
C LEU A 53 -2.65 -4.59 0.37
N ASN A 54 -2.40 -5.23 -0.76
CA ASN A 54 -1.08 -5.72 -1.11
C ASN A 54 -0.43 -4.77 -2.10
N PHE A 55 0.86 -4.54 -1.92
CA PHE A 55 1.62 -3.60 -2.74
C PHE A 55 2.89 -4.23 -3.25
N ASP A 56 3.30 -3.78 -4.43
CA ASP A 56 4.59 -4.13 -5.03
C ASP A 56 5.41 -2.88 -5.18
N ALA A 57 6.67 -2.95 -4.79
CA ALA A 57 7.59 -1.81 -4.90
C ALA A 57 8.86 -2.27 -5.57
N TRP A 58 9.18 -1.67 -6.72
CA TRP A 58 10.40 -1.98 -7.45
C TRP A 58 11.43 -0.91 -7.16
N ARG A 59 12.64 -1.32 -6.79
CA ARG A 59 13.73 -0.39 -6.51
C ARG A 59 15.01 -0.93 -7.12
N LYS A 60 15.91 -0.02 -7.49
CA LYS A 60 17.26 -0.47 -7.83
C LYS A 60 17.88 -0.99 -6.54
N ASN A 61 18.78 -1.97 -6.68
CA ASN A 61 19.36 -2.58 -5.48
C ASN A 61 19.99 -1.56 -4.56
N GLU A 62 20.60 -0.51 -5.10
CA GLU A 62 21.22 0.50 -4.26
C GLU A 62 20.21 1.35 -3.50
N ASN A 63 18.94 1.29 -3.89
CA ASN A 63 17.89 2.03 -3.24
C ASN A 63 16.95 1.14 -2.44
N ALA A 64 17.28 -0.13 -2.28
CA ALA A 64 16.38 -1.07 -1.61
C ALA A 64 16.15 -0.70 -0.15
N SER A 65 17.08 0.04 0.47
CA SER A 65 16.92 0.42 1.86
C SER A 65 15.74 1.35 2.08
N THR A 66 15.19 1.96 1.02
CA THR A 66 14.00 2.78 1.18
C THR A 66 12.79 1.96 1.61
N LEU A 67 12.87 0.64 1.51
CA LEU A 67 11.80 -0.24 1.95
C LEU A 67 11.94 -0.69 3.40
N ASP A 68 13.01 -0.28 4.07
CA ASP A 68 13.29 -0.76 5.42
C ASP A 68 12.29 -0.26 6.46
N CYS A 69 11.53 0.78 6.17
CA CYS A 69 10.54 1.28 7.11
C CYS A 69 9.31 0.37 7.19
N ILE A 70 9.20 -0.62 6.31
CA ILE A 70 8.03 -1.50 6.30
C ILE A 70 8.28 -2.63 7.27
N LYS A 71 7.87 -2.42 8.52
CA LYS A 71 8.03 -3.38 9.61
C LYS A 71 6.67 -3.70 10.19
N LYS A 72 6.50 -4.93 10.61
CA LYS A 72 5.24 -5.37 11.18
C LYS A 72 4.80 -4.44 12.31
N GLY A 73 3.57 -3.97 12.23
CA GLY A 73 2.99 -3.13 13.26
C GLY A 73 3.26 -1.65 13.11
N GLU A 74 4.08 -1.24 12.16
CA GLU A 74 4.40 0.16 11.98
C GLU A 74 3.37 0.85 11.11
N LEU A 75 3.07 2.09 11.44
CA LEU A 75 2.17 2.90 10.64
C LEU A 75 2.96 3.53 9.51
N ILE A 76 2.59 3.21 8.28
CA ILE A 76 3.31 3.70 7.12
C ILE A 76 2.33 4.33 6.14
N THR A 77 2.86 5.21 5.31
CA THR A 77 2.10 5.82 4.22
C THR A 77 2.67 5.34 2.89
N VAL A 78 1.79 4.91 2.01
CA VAL A 78 2.17 4.36 0.71
C VAL A 78 1.56 5.22 -0.37
N GLU A 79 2.37 5.65 -1.33
CA GLU A 79 1.90 6.38 -2.49
C GLU A 79 2.24 5.60 -3.73
N GLY A 80 1.37 5.66 -4.71
CA GLY A 80 1.65 4.95 -5.94
C GLY A 80 0.53 5.07 -6.95
N TYR A 81 0.42 4.08 -7.78
CA TYR A 81 -0.59 4.08 -8.83
C TYR A 81 -1.10 2.66 -9.04
N PHE A 82 -2.25 2.57 -9.72
CA PHE A 82 -2.84 1.27 -10.04
C PHE A 82 -2.37 0.87 -11.43
N SER A 83 -1.92 -0.37 -11.56
CA SER A 83 -1.45 -0.89 -12.83
C SER A 83 -2.36 -2.02 -13.29
N PRO A 84 -3.06 -1.84 -14.40
CA PRO A 84 -3.91 -2.92 -14.91
C PRO A 84 -3.08 -4.09 -15.39
N ASP A 85 -3.59 -5.28 -15.17
CA ASP A 85 -2.90 -6.48 -15.59
C ASP A 85 -3.95 -7.51 -15.98
N GLU A 86 -3.54 -8.51 -16.71
CA GLU A 86 -4.41 -9.58 -17.13
C GLU A 86 -3.77 -10.91 -16.82
N TYR A 87 -4.59 -11.88 -16.47
CA TYR A 87 -4.12 -13.24 -16.30
C TYR A 87 -5.23 -14.18 -16.78
N GLU A 88 -4.83 -15.41 -17.08
CA GLU A 88 -5.75 -16.43 -17.53
C GLU A 88 -6.01 -17.42 -16.43
N LYS A 89 -7.28 -17.75 -16.23
CA LYS A 89 -7.64 -18.77 -15.28
C LYS A 89 -8.75 -19.60 -15.89
N ASP A 90 -8.52 -20.90 -15.96
CA ASP A 90 -9.51 -21.83 -16.52
C ASP A 90 -9.94 -21.42 -17.92
N GLY A 91 -9.02 -20.94 -18.72
CA GLY A 91 -9.30 -20.55 -20.09
C GLY A 91 -9.95 -19.20 -20.26
N GLU A 92 -10.18 -18.48 -19.16
CA GLU A 92 -10.81 -17.17 -19.23
C GLU A 92 -9.81 -16.09 -18.86
N LYS A 93 -9.88 -14.99 -19.59
CA LYS A 93 -9.05 -13.85 -19.29
C LYS A 93 -9.68 -13.05 -18.17
N ARG A 94 -8.89 -12.71 -17.17
CA ARG A 94 -9.34 -11.93 -16.05
C ARG A 94 -8.48 -10.70 -15.90
N GLN A 95 -9.09 -9.62 -15.49
CA GLN A 95 -8.39 -8.37 -15.29
C GLN A 95 -8.19 -8.15 -13.80
N VAL A 96 -7.05 -7.58 -13.46
CA VAL A 96 -6.74 -7.29 -12.07
C VAL A 96 -5.98 -5.98 -12.04
N SER A 97 -6.11 -5.26 -10.95
CA SER A 97 -5.36 -4.04 -10.74
C SER A 97 -4.30 -4.31 -9.69
N ARG A 98 -3.05 -4.03 -10.02
CA ARG A 98 -1.96 -4.17 -9.06
C ARG A 98 -1.68 -2.81 -8.47
N HIS A 99 -1.30 -2.82 -7.19
CA HIS A 99 -1.01 -1.58 -6.49
C HIS A 99 0.50 -1.40 -6.48
N ILE A 100 0.98 -0.43 -7.24
CA ILE A 100 2.42 -0.20 -7.38
C ILE A 100 2.80 0.93 -6.45
N CYS A 101 3.76 0.65 -5.59
CA CYS A 101 4.23 1.64 -4.62
C CYS A 101 5.41 2.40 -5.20
N THR A 102 5.25 3.73 -5.31
CA THR A 102 6.35 4.57 -5.75
C THR A 102 7.07 5.20 -4.57
N LYS A 103 6.36 5.44 -3.46
CA LYS A 103 6.94 5.99 -2.25
C LYS A 103 6.34 5.32 -1.05
N VAL A 104 7.15 5.05 -0.06
CA VAL A 104 6.66 4.54 1.22
C VAL A 104 7.51 5.15 2.31
N TYR A 105 6.87 5.59 3.39
CA TYR A 105 7.59 6.21 4.49
C TYR A 105 6.80 6.04 5.78
N SER A 106 7.51 6.18 6.89
CA SER A 106 6.88 6.09 8.19
C SER A 106 5.96 7.27 8.40
N THR A 107 4.79 7.00 8.96
CA THR A 107 3.81 8.03 9.21
C THR A 107 3.94 8.47 10.66
N PRO A 108 3.99 9.76 10.94
CA PRO A 108 4.04 10.21 12.33
C PRO A 108 2.80 9.75 13.08
N ASP A 109 3.00 9.49 14.39
CA ASP A 109 1.92 9.05 15.25
C ASP A 109 0.91 10.16 15.35
N LYS A 110 -0.34 9.82 15.10
CA LYS A 110 -1.37 10.82 15.16
C LYS A 110 -1.68 11.29 16.54
N ASP A 111 -1.27 10.56 17.53
CA ASP A 111 -1.51 10.98 18.90
C ASP A 111 -0.48 11.97 19.37
N GLU A 112 0.43 12.35 18.52
CA GLU A 112 1.42 13.31 18.94
C GLU A 112 0.77 14.62 19.29
N PRO A 113 1.26 15.25 20.31
CA PRO A 113 0.69 16.53 20.69
C PRO A 113 0.87 17.52 19.58
N GLY A 114 -0.04 18.40 19.49
CA GLY A 114 0.00 19.39 18.46
C GLY A 114 -0.63 18.98 17.19
N LYS A 115 -1.03 17.79 17.22
CA LYS A 115 -1.69 17.40 16.15
C LYS A 115 -2.96 17.70 16.28
N GLU A 116 -3.48 17.78 16.57
CA GLU A 116 -4.60 18.10 16.69
C GLU A 116 -4.95 18.73 17.48
N GLU A 117 -4.95 18.94 17.67
CA GLU A 117 -5.42 19.65 18.46
C GLU A 117 -5.58 20.30 18.35
#